data_17874f4d738516554b5ba2482c5ce766
#
_entry.id   17874f4d738516554b5ba2482c5ce766
#
_cell.length_a   1.000
_cell.length_b   1.000
_cell.length_c   1.000
_cell.angle_alpha   90.00
_cell.angle_beta   90.00
_cell.angle_gamma   90.00
#
_symmetry.space_group_name_H-M   'P 1'
#
loop_
_entity.id
_entity.type
_entity.pdbx_description
1 polymer ?
#
loop_
_entity_poly.entity_id
_entity_poly.type
_entity_poly.pdbx_seq_one_letter_code
_entity_poly.pdbx_strand_id
1 'polypeptide(L)'
;MANGKKTKKKLFIFGGLGLLVVVILLLVIFGGDKENIVNVQTEKVEKRTITQVVSATGKINPVYQVMISAEATGEIVYLGVKEGDVVRKGQLLVRIKPDIYEAQRNNSAARLEQSKANLSSTKAQLDKVESDYKRVQGLFQKKLASDSELETSKATYLQTLGSYESQKSFVVQSEAALKESNETLNKTYVYAPMNGTISKLSVELAQRVLGSNFSPGTEILTVADLSQMEARVDVDENDVVLVSVGDEAKVKVDAFGDKEFKGKVTQIGNSAVSKGLGTQDEVVNFEVRVLIDDPGKQLRPGMSCDADVKTETKANVLAVPIQSVTARMDKPMMKEAEGEGNDMAAQEVKPKNGKANKAKEVVFITKDNKAKMVEVKTGISDDTYIEIQSGLN
;
A
#
# COMPACT_ATOMS: atom_id res chain seq x y z
N MET A 1 0.88 103.91 -55.70
CA MET A 1 1.75 103.00 -56.53
C MET A 1 2.41 102.00 -55.65
N ALA A 2 2.31 100.81 -55.91
CA ALA A 2 3.19 99.78 -55.55
C ALA A 2 2.53 98.53 -55.00
N ASN A 3 2.88 97.54 -55.60
CA ASN A 3 2.22 96.30 -55.41
C ASN A 3 3.10 95.05 -55.45
N GLY A 4 2.74 94.08 -54.82
CA GLY A 4 2.97 92.76 -55.32
C GLY A 4 4.20 91.97 -54.88
N LYS A 5 4.21 91.48 -53.67
CA LYS A 5 5.09 90.35 -53.29
C LYS A 5 4.48 89.48 -52.18
N LYS A 6 3.35 88.81 -52.43
CA LYS A 6 2.77 87.88 -51.41
C LYS A 6 2.41 86.51 -51.92
N THR A 7 2.64 86.15 -53.18
CA THR A 7 2.16 84.87 -53.75
C THR A 7 3.19 83.74 -53.83
N LYS A 8 4.47 84.00 -53.73
CA LYS A 8 5.52 82.94 -53.85
C LYS A 8 5.77 82.19 -52.53
N LYS A 9 5.48 82.74 -51.33
CA LYS A 9 5.67 82.05 -50.02
C LYS A 9 4.64 80.98 -49.79
N LYS A 10 3.38 81.11 -50.28
CA LYS A 10 2.36 80.09 -50.10
C LYS A 10 2.60 78.85 -50.92
N LEU A 11 3.17 78.99 -52.12
CA LEU A 11 3.48 77.92 -53.06
C LEU A 11 4.59 77.02 -52.50
N PHE A 12 5.61 77.61 -51.81
CA PHE A 12 6.69 76.83 -51.18
C PHE A 12 6.22 76.09 -49.89
N ILE A 13 5.24 76.63 -49.14
CA ILE A 13 4.70 76.01 -47.95
C ILE A 13 3.84 74.83 -48.38
N PHE A 14 2.99 74.96 -49.39
CA PHE A 14 2.18 73.85 -49.91
C PHE A 14 3.00 72.74 -50.55
N GLY A 15 4.09 73.14 -51.30
CA GLY A 15 5.02 72.15 -51.86
C GLY A 15 5.80 71.43 -50.81
N GLY A 16 6.26 72.11 -49.74
CA GLY A 16 6.91 71.48 -48.61
C GLY A 16 6.00 70.49 -47.80
N LEU A 17 4.72 70.90 -47.64
CA LEU A 17 3.73 70.03 -46.94
C LEU A 17 3.39 68.79 -47.80
N GLY A 18 3.30 68.96 -49.13
CA GLY A 18 3.09 67.82 -50.05
C GLY A 18 4.24 66.83 -50.03
N LEU A 19 5.50 67.37 -50.01
CA LEU A 19 6.69 66.54 -49.97
C LEU A 19 6.81 65.79 -48.63
N LEU A 20 6.43 66.46 -47.55
CA LEU A 20 6.41 65.85 -46.19
C LEU A 20 5.37 64.68 -46.08
N VAL A 21 4.21 64.87 -46.73
CA VAL A 21 3.17 63.82 -46.78
C VAL A 21 3.66 62.64 -47.64
N VAL A 22 4.34 62.90 -48.74
CA VAL A 22 4.92 61.82 -49.60
C VAL A 22 6.01 61.06 -48.83
N VAL A 23 6.88 61.78 -48.11
CA VAL A 23 7.93 61.15 -47.29
C VAL A 23 7.33 60.31 -46.15
N ILE A 24 6.26 60.78 -45.47
CA ILE A 24 5.53 59.99 -44.43
C ILE A 24 4.87 58.79 -45.09
N LEU A 25 4.25 58.91 -46.25
CA LEU A 25 3.61 57.82 -46.99
C LEU A 25 4.65 56.78 -47.46
N LEU A 26 5.83 57.21 -47.89
CA LEU A 26 6.97 56.35 -48.23
C LEU A 26 7.51 55.65 -46.96
N LEU A 27 7.60 56.33 -45.79
CA LEU A 27 8.02 55.72 -44.54
C LEU A 27 6.99 54.68 -44.01
N VAL A 28 5.70 54.90 -44.24
CA VAL A 28 4.65 53.92 -43.87
C VAL A 28 4.65 52.72 -44.82
N ILE A 29 4.91 52.93 -46.12
CA ILE A 29 4.97 51.84 -47.12
C ILE A 29 6.28 51.04 -47.01
N PHE A 30 7.41 51.71 -46.69
CA PHE A 30 8.70 51.03 -46.45
C PHE A 30 9.00 50.67 -45.02
N GLY A 31 8.12 51.04 -44.06
CA GLY A 31 8.16 50.56 -42.69
C GLY A 31 7.70 49.11 -42.65
N GLY A 32 8.49 48.25 -43.29
CA GLY A 32 8.22 46.84 -43.46
C GLY A 32 7.99 46.17 -42.12
N ASP A 33 7.11 45.19 -42.14
CA ASP A 33 6.85 44.23 -41.06
C ASP A 33 8.15 43.87 -40.34
N LYS A 34 8.27 44.27 -39.09
CA LYS A 34 9.29 43.75 -38.18
C LYS A 34 8.98 42.29 -38.00
N GLU A 35 9.64 41.44 -38.79
CA GLU A 35 9.64 39.99 -38.48
C GLU A 35 10.05 39.85 -37.00
N ASN A 36 9.15 39.33 -36.16
CA ASN A 36 9.46 39.06 -34.80
C ASN A 36 10.50 37.95 -34.75
N ILE A 37 11.76 38.34 -34.65
CA ILE A 37 12.89 37.41 -34.51
C ILE A 37 12.84 36.91 -33.06
N VAL A 38 12.45 35.65 -32.89
CA VAL A 38 12.50 34.96 -31.63
C VAL A 38 13.72 34.02 -31.63
N ASN A 39 14.60 34.22 -30.66
CA ASN A 39 15.72 33.29 -30.47
C ASN A 39 15.17 31.95 -29.93
N VAL A 40 15.38 30.90 -30.71
CA VAL A 40 14.97 29.53 -30.35
C VAL A 40 16.19 28.62 -30.31
N GLN A 41 16.20 27.72 -29.34
CA GLN A 41 17.16 26.63 -29.27
C GLN A 41 16.61 25.45 -30.07
N THR A 42 17.40 24.94 -31.01
CA THR A 42 17.01 23.79 -31.85
C THR A 42 17.90 22.61 -31.57
N GLU A 43 17.29 21.42 -31.52
CA GLU A 43 18.00 20.15 -31.38
C GLU A 43 17.63 19.22 -32.53
N LYS A 44 18.58 18.42 -32.98
CA LYS A 44 18.34 17.45 -34.05
C LYS A 44 17.56 16.26 -33.47
N VAL A 45 16.55 15.85 -34.22
CA VAL A 45 15.80 14.65 -33.89
C VAL A 45 16.67 13.43 -34.18
N GLU A 46 16.87 12.58 -33.16
CA GLU A 46 17.68 11.39 -33.26
C GLU A 46 16.88 10.16 -32.80
N LYS A 47 17.30 9.00 -33.30
CA LYS A 47 16.75 7.73 -32.80
C LYS A 47 17.47 7.32 -31.54
N ARG A 48 16.71 7.14 -30.45
CA ARG A 48 17.22 6.77 -29.14
C ARG A 48 16.43 5.60 -28.55
N THR A 49 16.99 4.99 -27.52
CA THR A 49 16.26 4.05 -26.67
C THR A 49 15.65 4.86 -25.52
N ILE A 50 14.34 4.83 -25.39
CA ILE A 50 13.58 5.47 -24.32
C ILE A 50 13.08 4.39 -23.40
N THR A 51 13.28 4.56 -22.09
CA THR A 51 12.74 3.71 -21.04
C THR A 51 11.82 4.54 -20.18
N GLN A 52 10.56 4.18 -20.15
CA GLN A 52 9.58 4.80 -19.27
C GLN A 52 9.83 4.36 -17.84
N VAL A 53 9.88 5.32 -16.92
CA VAL A 53 10.15 5.08 -15.49
C VAL A 53 8.99 5.63 -14.69
N VAL A 54 8.52 4.84 -13.73
CA VAL A 54 7.56 5.25 -12.73
C VAL A 54 8.30 5.39 -11.41
N SER A 55 8.33 6.60 -10.87
CA SER A 55 8.98 6.90 -9.59
C SER A 55 7.95 6.93 -8.46
N ALA A 56 8.25 6.25 -7.37
CA ALA A 56 7.37 6.18 -6.22
C ALA A 56 8.16 6.16 -4.91
N THR A 57 7.60 6.78 -3.89
CA THR A 57 8.19 6.86 -2.55
C THR A 57 7.60 5.82 -1.62
N GLY A 58 8.38 5.35 -0.65
CA GLY A 58 7.89 4.35 0.28
C GLY A 58 8.84 4.04 1.42
N LYS A 59 8.73 2.81 1.95
CA LYS A 59 9.55 2.33 3.06
C LYS A 59 10.08 0.93 2.80
N ILE A 60 11.28 0.70 3.33
CA ILE A 60 11.89 -0.63 3.37
C ILE A 60 11.23 -1.45 4.47
N ASN A 61 10.79 -2.65 4.12
CA ASN A 61 10.19 -3.60 5.05
C ASN A 61 10.79 -5.00 4.85
N PRO A 62 10.81 -5.85 5.87
CA PRO A 62 11.12 -7.26 5.67
C PRO A 62 9.96 -7.95 4.95
N VAL A 63 10.26 -8.93 4.11
CA VAL A 63 9.25 -9.75 3.42
C VAL A 63 8.43 -10.54 4.46
N TYR A 64 9.10 -11.08 5.47
CA TYR A 64 8.49 -11.84 6.55
C TYR A 64 8.74 -11.17 7.89
N GLN A 65 7.66 -10.80 8.56
CA GLN A 65 7.69 -10.31 9.94
C GLN A 65 6.46 -10.80 10.69
N VAL A 66 6.64 -11.05 11.99
CA VAL A 66 5.57 -11.45 12.89
C VAL A 66 5.58 -10.52 14.09
N MET A 67 4.49 -9.79 14.26
CA MET A 67 4.24 -9.00 15.46
C MET A 67 3.65 -9.92 16.54
N ILE A 68 4.26 -9.93 17.71
CA ILE A 68 3.88 -10.75 18.85
C ILE A 68 3.22 -9.85 19.89
N SER A 69 1.97 -10.14 20.19
CA SER A 69 1.19 -9.45 21.22
C SER A 69 0.95 -10.35 22.43
N ALA A 70 0.70 -9.75 23.58
CA ALA A 70 0.37 -10.48 24.80
C ALA A 70 -0.98 -11.20 24.66
N GLU A 71 -1.00 -12.51 24.92
CA GLU A 71 -2.23 -13.30 25.04
C GLU A 71 -2.66 -13.47 26.50
N ALA A 72 -1.73 -13.28 27.45
CA ALA A 72 -2.01 -13.33 28.88
C ALA A 72 -1.78 -11.95 29.51
N THR A 73 -2.60 -11.62 30.54
CA THR A 73 -2.47 -10.36 31.28
C THR A 73 -1.57 -10.56 32.49
N GLY A 74 -0.57 -9.70 32.68
CA GLY A 74 0.32 -9.77 33.84
C GLY A 74 1.51 -8.86 33.74
N GLU A 75 2.43 -8.97 34.67
CA GLU A 75 3.70 -8.27 34.73
C GLU A 75 4.78 -9.11 34.02
N ILE A 76 5.65 -8.48 33.26
CA ILE A 76 6.81 -9.13 32.64
C ILE A 76 7.87 -9.40 33.71
N VAL A 77 8.09 -10.67 34.02
CA VAL A 77 9.10 -11.12 35.03
C VAL A 77 10.42 -11.57 34.40
N TYR A 78 10.42 -11.78 33.07
CA TYR A 78 11.62 -12.15 32.34
C TYR A 78 11.54 -11.58 30.92
N LEU A 79 12.63 -10.92 30.52
CA LEU A 79 12.84 -10.38 29.18
C LEU A 79 14.24 -10.79 28.73
N GLY A 80 14.32 -11.85 27.91
CA GLY A 80 15.59 -12.50 27.54
C GLY A 80 16.21 -11.97 26.26
N VAL A 81 15.66 -10.89 25.66
CA VAL A 81 16.08 -10.37 24.37
C VAL A 81 16.06 -8.84 24.35
N LYS A 82 16.86 -8.28 23.46
CA LYS A 82 16.94 -6.85 23.16
C LYS A 82 16.63 -6.61 21.69
N GLU A 83 16.33 -5.38 21.34
CA GLU A 83 16.20 -4.97 19.95
C GLU A 83 17.54 -5.20 19.21
N GLY A 84 17.45 -5.82 18.01
CA GLY A 84 18.61 -6.23 17.22
C GLY A 84 19.13 -7.65 17.48
N ASP A 85 18.66 -8.34 18.53
CA ASP A 85 19.10 -9.71 18.81
C ASP A 85 18.57 -10.71 17.79
N VAL A 86 19.41 -11.69 17.43
CA VAL A 86 19.01 -12.80 16.55
C VAL A 86 18.41 -13.91 17.40
N VAL A 87 17.23 -14.36 17.03
CA VAL A 87 16.45 -15.38 17.75
C VAL A 87 16.16 -16.59 16.87
N ARG A 88 15.98 -17.76 17.51
CA ARG A 88 15.62 -19.01 16.84
C ARG A 88 14.18 -19.37 17.18
N LYS A 89 13.51 -20.03 16.24
CA LYS A 89 12.16 -20.57 16.47
C LYS A 89 12.13 -21.44 17.74
N GLY A 90 11.13 -21.18 18.61
CA GLY A 90 10.97 -21.86 19.88
C GLY A 90 11.84 -21.32 21.03
N GLN A 91 12.65 -20.29 20.80
CA GLN A 91 13.40 -19.63 21.89
C GLN A 91 12.45 -18.83 22.75
N LEU A 92 12.58 -18.95 24.10
CA LEU A 92 11.84 -18.13 25.04
C LEU A 92 12.31 -16.68 24.97
N LEU A 93 11.38 -15.76 24.71
CA LEU A 93 11.66 -14.33 24.58
C LEU A 93 11.23 -13.57 25.83
N VAL A 94 9.99 -13.78 26.25
CA VAL A 94 9.37 -13.06 27.37
C VAL A 94 8.61 -14.06 28.25
N ARG A 95 8.58 -13.82 29.56
CA ARG A 95 7.70 -14.54 30.50
C ARG A 95 6.89 -13.53 31.29
N ILE A 96 5.59 -13.68 31.19
CA ILE A 96 4.61 -12.95 31.98
C ILE A 96 4.43 -13.71 33.29
N LYS A 97 4.18 -13.04 34.42
CA LYS A 97 4.03 -13.60 35.76
C LYS A 97 2.97 -14.71 35.77
N PRO A 98 3.36 -15.99 36.03
CA PRO A 98 2.47 -17.13 35.83
C PRO A 98 1.63 -17.50 37.09
N ASP A 99 1.89 -16.90 38.27
CA ASP A 99 1.39 -17.36 39.59
C ASP A 99 -0.12 -17.62 39.59
N ILE A 100 -0.92 -16.72 39.04
CA ILE A 100 -2.39 -16.84 38.99
C ILE A 100 -2.80 -17.99 38.06
N TYR A 101 -2.13 -18.15 36.93
CA TYR A 101 -2.40 -19.18 35.93
C TYR A 101 -1.97 -20.57 36.44
N GLU A 102 -0.85 -20.64 37.17
CA GLU A 102 -0.42 -21.86 37.87
C GLU A 102 -1.40 -22.28 38.93
N ALA A 103 -1.89 -21.36 39.74
CA ALA A 103 -2.93 -21.64 40.76
C ALA A 103 -4.21 -22.16 40.08
N GLN A 104 -4.65 -21.55 38.98
CA GLN A 104 -5.83 -21.99 38.23
C GLN A 104 -5.64 -23.41 37.66
N ARG A 105 -4.48 -23.69 37.06
CA ARG A 105 -4.14 -25.02 36.55
C ARG A 105 -4.13 -26.07 37.66
N ASN A 106 -3.54 -25.75 38.82
CA ASN A 106 -3.52 -26.64 39.97
C ASN A 106 -4.93 -26.93 40.50
N ASN A 107 -5.82 -25.92 40.54
CA ASN A 107 -7.23 -26.12 40.93
C ASN A 107 -7.97 -27.05 39.94
N SER A 108 -7.75 -26.86 38.62
CA SER A 108 -8.34 -27.73 37.59
C SER A 108 -7.80 -29.17 37.68
N ALA A 109 -6.49 -29.34 37.97
CA ALA A 109 -5.91 -30.65 38.21
C ALA A 109 -6.51 -31.37 39.43
N ALA A 110 -6.70 -30.67 40.56
CA ALA A 110 -7.33 -31.22 41.74
C ALA A 110 -8.79 -31.65 41.50
N ARG A 111 -9.54 -30.86 40.71
CA ARG A 111 -10.92 -31.23 40.30
C ARG A 111 -10.94 -32.50 39.44
N LEU A 112 -9.98 -32.66 38.51
CA LEU A 112 -9.86 -33.88 37.73
C LEU A 112 -9.59 -35.10 38.59
N GLU A 113 -8.68 -35.01 39.55
CA GLU A 113 -8.39 -36.11 40.48
C GLU A 113 -9.63 -36.47 41.35
N GLN A 114 -10.39 -35.49 41.80
CA GLN A 114 -11.67 -35.72 42.48
C GLN A 114 -12.67 -36.45 41.58
N SER A 115 -12.82 -36.03 40.32
CA SER A 115 -13.72 -36.68 39.35
C SER A 115 -13.32 -38.14 39.08
N LYS A 116 -12.00 -38.42 38.96
CA LYS A 116 -11.46 -39.77 38.80
C LYS A 116 -11.74 -40.66 40.02
N ALA A 117 -11.59 -40.09 41.25
CA ALA A 117 -11.90 -40.81 42.49
C ALA A 117 -13.40 -41.19 42.55
N ASN A 118 -14.29 -40.24 42.19
CA ASN A 118 -15.72 -40.50 42.11
C ASN A 118 -16.07 -41.57 41.07
N LEU A 119 -15.44 -41.53 39.88
CA LEU A 119 -15.60 -42.56 38.84
C LEU A 119 -15.18 -43.94 39.35
N SER A 120 -14.05 -44.03 40.07
CA SER A 120 -13.56 -45.28 40.67
C SER A 120 -14.56 -45.85 41.69
N SER A 121 -15.12 -44.98 42.55
CA SER A 121 -16.16 -45.38 43.50
C SER A 121 -17.43 -45.88 42.81
N THR A 122 -17.93 -45.15 41.81
CA THR A 122 -19.10 -45.53 41.04
C THR A 122 -18.86 -46.84 40.25
N LYS A 123 -17.64 -47.03 39.71
CA LYS A 123 -17.24 -48.27 39.08
C LYS A 123 -17.31 -49.47 40.03
N ALA A 124 -16.76 -49.34 41.24
CA ALA A 124 -16.84 -50.42 42.25
C ALA A 124 -18.30 -50.76 42.59
N GLN A 125 -19.18 -49.74 42.66
CA GLN A 125 -20.61 -49.96 42.86
C GLN A 125 -21.26 -50.68 41.67
N LEU A 126 -20.90 -50.31 40.42
CA LEU A 126 -21.36 -50.98 39.21
C LEU A 126 -20.92 -52.46 39.20
N ASP A 127 -19.65 -52.74 39.47
CA ASP A 127 -19.09 -54.10 39.49
C ASP A 127 -19.84 -55.00 40.54
N LYS A 128 -20.18 -54.42 41.66
CA LYS A 128 -21.01 -55.13 42.71
C LYS A 128 -22.42 -55.45 42.17
N VAL A 129 -23.11 -54.43 41.65
CA VAL A 129 -24.52 -54.59 41.20
C VAL A 129 -24.57 -55.50 39.93
N GLU A 130 -23.56 -55.43 39.05
CA GLU A 130 -23.45 -56.36 37.91
C GLU A 130 -23.31 -57.82 38.39
N SER A 131 -22.49 -58.08 39.39
CA SER A 131 -22.31 -59.38 39.97
C SER A 131 -23.61 -59.93 40.59
N ASP A 132 -24.34 -59.05 41.29
CA ASP A 132 -25.65 -59.37 41.87
C ASP A 132 -26.68 -59.70 40.80
N TYR A 133 -26.78 -58.88 39.72
CA TYR A 133 -27.64 -59.15 38.58
C TYR A 133 -27.32 -60.48 37.88
N LYS A 134 -26.04 -60.75 37.58
CA LYS A 134 -25.59 -62.05 37.01
C LYS A 134 -25.97 -63.22 37.90
N ARG A 135 -25.88 -63.11 39.23
CA ARG A 135 -26.27 -64.14 40.18
C ARG A 135 -27.79 -64.39 40.15
N VAL A 136 -28.64 -63.33 40.19
CA VAL A 136 -30.09 -63.45 40.09
C VAL A 136 -30.51 -64.02 38.73
N GLN A 137 -29.90 -63.64 37.67
CA GLN A 137 -30.13 -64.18 36.30
C GLN A 137 -29.83 -65.68 36.24
N GLY A 138 -28.71 -66.12 36.82
CA GLY A 138 -28.40 -67.55 36.94
C GLY A 138 -29.37 -68.36 37.83
N LEU A 139 -29.91 -67.77 38.89
CA LEU A 139 -30.96 -68.40 39.76
C LEU A 139 -32.30 -68.51 38.98
N PHE A 140 -32.67 -67.46 38.22
CA PHE A 140 -33.88 -67.44 37.41
C PHE A 140 -33.84 -68.53 36.30
N GLN A 141 -32.71 -68.72 35.63
CA GLN A 141 -32.53 -69.80 34.65
C GLN A 141 -32.74 -71.16 35.28
N LYS A 142 -32.43 -71.33 36.60
CA LYS A 142 -32.66 -72.55 37.38
C LYS A 142 -34.05 -72.60 37.99
N LYS A 143 -34.93 -71.61 37.69
CA LYS A 143 -36.27 -71.48 38.26
C LYS A 143 -36.29 -71.29 39.80
N LEU A 144 -35.23 -70.70 40.36
CA LEU A 144 -35.04 -70.44 41.79
C LEU A 144 -35.22 -68.96 42.17
N ALA A 145 -35.56 -68.05 41.21
CA ALA A 145 -35.89 -66.66 41.43
C ALA A 145 -37.15 -66.29 40.63
N SER A 146 -37.89 -65.24 41.05
CA SER A 146 -39.06 -64.74 40.40
C SER A 146 -38.75 -63.72 39.27
N ASP A 147 -39.71 -63.53 38.33
CA ASP A 147 -39.61 -62.52 37.26
C ASP A 147 -39.42 -61.11 37.88
N SER A 148 -40.14 -60.78 38.98
CA SER A 148 -40.04 -59.48 39.65
C SER A 148 -38.65 -59.24 40.22
N GLU A 149 -37.99 -60.26 40.80
CA GLU A 149 -36.60 -60.14 41.30
C GLU A 149 -35.60 -59.89 40.15
N LEU A 150 -35.78 -60.58 39.03
CA LEU A 150 -34.93 -60.40 37.87
C LEU A 150 -35.08 -58.96 37.29
N GLU A 151 -36.34 -58.48 37.12
CA GLU A 151 -36.61 -57.12 36.63
C GLU A 151 -36.04 -56.05 37.55
N THR A 152 -36.24 -56.21 38.86
CA THR A 152 -35.70 -55.28 39.85
C THR A 152 -34.18 -55.24 39.87
N SER A 153 -33.52 -56.41 39.79
CA SER A 153 -32.07 -56.48 39.71
C SER A 153 -31.53 -55.89 38.43
N LYS A 154 -32.20 -56.09 37.25
CA LYS A 154 -31.88 -55.49 35.97
C LYS A 154 -32.07 -53.99 35.97
N ALA A 155 -33.17 -53.48 36.56
CA ALA A 155 -33.40 -52.04 36.65
C ALA A 155 -32.31 -51.34 37.49
N THR A 156 -31.90 -51.95 38.59
CA THR A 156 -30.82 -51.45 39.48
C THR A 156 -29.48 -51.43 38.72
N TYR A 157 -29.18 -52.49 37.97
CA TYR A 157 -27.98 -52.55 37.13
C TYR A 157 -27.98 -51.43 36.09
N LEU A 158 -29.06 -51.24 35.33
CA LEU A 158 -29.16 -50.21 34.32
C LEU A 158 -29.07 -48.79 34.90
N GLN A 159 -29.67 -48.55 36.05
CA GLN A 159 -29.56 -47.27 36.76
C GLN A 159 -28.11 -46.98 37.19
N THR A 160 -27.42 -47.99 37.75
CA THR A 160 -26.01 -47.83 38.18
C THR A 160 -25.08 -47.66 37.00
N LEU A 161 -25.34 -48.37 35.88
CA LEU A 161 -24.62 -48.19 34.60
C LEU A 161 -24.77 -46.75 34.10
N GLY A 162 -25.99 -46.20 34.09
CA GLY A 162 -26.23 -44.80 33.72
C GLY A 162 -25.46 -43.81 34.61
N SER A 163 -25.40 -44.10 35.93
CA SER A 163 -24.62 -43.31 36.88
C SER A 163 -23.11 -43.36 36.57
N TYR A 164 -22.58 -44.53 36.23
CA TYR A 164 -21.19 -44.73 35.86
C TYR A 164 -20.84 -43.94 34.54
N GLU A 165 -21.68 -44.04 33.50
CA GLU A 165 -21.47 -43.33 32.25
C GLU A 165 -21.55 -41.80 32.43
N SER A 166 -22.46 -41.34 33.32
CA SER A 166 -22.52 -39.94 33.74
C SER A 166 -21.21 -39.49 34.38
N GLN A 167 -20.70 -40.26 35.36
CA GLN A 167 -19.46 -39.93 36.07
C GLN A 167 -18.24 -39.96 35.14
N LYS A 168 -18.24 -40.88 34.18
CA LYS A 168 -17.21 -40.92 33.10
C LYS A 168 -17.21 -39.65 32.25
N SER A 169 -18.38 -39.12 31.91
CA SER A 169 -18.54 -37.87 31.21
C SER A 169 -18.01 -36.66 32.02
N PHE A 170 -18.18 -36.64 33.35
CA PHE A 170 -17.61 -35.65 34.25
C PHE A 170 -16.08 -35.69 34.28
N VAL A 171 -15.45 -36.86 34.16
CA VAL A 171 -13.99 -36.96 34.04
C VAL A 171 -13.53 -36.33 32.75
N VAL A 172 -14.15 -36.61 31.62
CA VAL A 172 -13.83 -36.01 30.31
C VAL A 172 -13.98 -34.47 30.37
N GLN A 173 -15.03 -33.98 31.01
CA GLN A 173 -15.23 -32.53 31.18
C GLN A 173 -14.11 -31.91 32.04
N SER A 174 -13.69 -32.57 33.11
CA SER A 174 -12.62 -32.09 33.99
C SER A 174 -11.25 -32.15 33.31
N GLU A 175 -11.02 -33.13 32.43
CA GLU A 175 -9.82 -33.21 31.58
C GLU A 175 -9.75 -32.04 30.58
N ALA A 176 -10.89 -31.72 29.94
CA ALA A 176 -10.99 -30.57 29.06
C ALA A 176 -10.70 -29.25 29.77
N ALA A 177 -11.25 -29.06 30.99
CA ALA A 177 -11.00 -27.89 31.83
C ALA A 177 -9.52 -27.76 32.26
N LEU A 178 -8.87 -28.91 32.60
CA LEU A 178 -7.44 -28.89 32.88
C LEU A 178 -6.60 -28.52 31.63
N LYS A 179 -6.97 -29.06 30.49
CA LYS A 179 -6.30 -28.72 29.23
C LYS A 179 -6.39 -27.23 28.92
N GLU A 180 -7.56 -26.63 29.03
CA GLU A 180 -7.79 -25.18 28.87
C GLU A 180 -6.91 -24.34 29.82
N SER A 181 -6.84 -24.78 31.11
CA SER A 181 -6.01 -24.09 32.09
C SER A 181 -4.52 -24.21 31.78
N ASN A 182 -4.06 -25.34 31.24
CA ASN A 182 -2.68 -25.51 30.76
C ASN A 182 -2.37 -24.63 29.55
N GLU A 183 -3.28 -24.54 28.57
CA GLU A 183 -3.13 -23.68 27.42
C GLU A 183 -3.03 -22.20 27.81
N THR A 184 -3.88 -21.78 28.77
CA THR A 184 -3.83 -20.41 29.31
C THR A 184 -2.52 -20.13 30.06
N LEU A 185 -2.01 -21.10 30.83
CA LEU A 185 -0.70 -20.98 31.45
C LEU A 185 0.43 -20.88 30.42
N ASN A 186 0.37 -21.69 29.38
CA ASN A 186 1.37 -21.66 28.30
C ASN A 186 1.44 -20.29 27.59
N LYS A 187 0.33 -19.56 27.52
CA LYS A 187 0.27 -18.18 26.96
C LYS A 187 1.07 -17.16 27.77
N THR A 188 1.48 -17.49 28.98
CA THR A 188 2.38 -16.65 29.81
C THR A 188 3.83 -16.73 29.36
N TYR A 189 4.20 -17.74 28.56
CA TYR A 189 5.53 -17.94 27.99
C TYR A 189 5.48 -17.59 26.51
N VAL A 190 6.14 -16.50 26.13
CA VAL A 190 6.17 -16.01 24.76
C VAL A 190 7.43 -16.53 24.07
N TYR A 191 7.22 -17.31 23.01
CA TYR A 191 8.30 -17.92 22.23
C TYR A 191 8.38 -17.30 20.82
N ALA A 192 9.58 -17.35 20.21
CA ALA A 192 9.77 -16.94 18.83
C ALA A 192 9.05 -17.90 17.86
N PRO A 193 8.16 -17.42 17.00
CA PRO A 193 7.43 -18.27 16.05
C PRO A 193 8.30 -18.69 14.84
N MET A 194 9.37 -17.93 14.56
CA MET A 194 10.29 -18.13 13.44
C MET A 194 11.71 -17.75 13.82
N ASN A 195 12.67 -18.14 12.98
CA ASN A 195 14.03 -17.60 13.06
C ASN A 195 14.02 -16.15 12.52
N GLY A 196 14.77 -15.26 13.13
CA GLY A 196 14.83 -13.88 12.69
C GLY A 196 15.57 -12.98 13.66
N THR A 197 15.40 -11.69 13.49
CA THR A 197 15.96 -10.64 14.36
C THR A 197 14.81 -9.86 15.00
N ILE A 198 14.99 -9.45 16.25
CA ILE A 198 14.03 -8.55 16.93
C ILE A 198 14.14 -7.17 16.26
N SER A 199 13.16 -6.83 15.46
CA SER A 199 13.12 -5.53 14.75
C SER A 199 12.56 -4.40 15.60
N LYS A 200 11.71 -4.73 16.57
CA LYS A 200 11.09 -3.78 17.48
C LYS A 200 10.80 -4.46 18.82
N LEU A 201 11.08 -3.77 19.92
CA LEU A 201 10.75 -4.19 21.28
C LEU A 201 9.89 -3.08 21.91
N SER A 202 8.62 -3.40 22.21
CA SER A 202 7.63 -2.39 22.65
C SER A 202 7.38 -2.42 24.15
N VAL A 203 8.07 -3.31 24.89
CA VAL A 203 7.85 -3.51 26.33
C VAL A 203 9.17 -3.56 27.11
N GLU A 204 9.06 -3.31 28.43
CA GLU A 204 10.18 -3.32 29.37
C GLU A 204 9.96 -4.36 30.46
N LEU A 205 11.04 -4.72 31.16
CA LEU A 205 10.99 -5.60 32.34
C LEU A 205 10.17 -4.92 33.45
N ALA A 206 9.36 -5.70 34.16
CA ALA A 206 8.42 -5.24 35.20
C ALA A 206 7.23 -4.41 34.66
N GLN A 207 7.11 -4.20 33.36
CA GLN A 207 5.95 -3.58 32.75
C GLN A 207 4.74 -4.51 32.79
N ARG A 208 3.55 -3.95 33.02
CA ARG A 208 2.30 -4.70 32.95
C ARG A 208 1.74 -4.70 31.54
N VAL A 209 1.45 -5.86 30.99
CA VAL A 209 0.82 -6.07 29.69
C VAL A 209 -0.60 -6.60 29.84
N LEU A 210 -1.44 -6.26 28.87
CA LEU A 210 -2.82 -6.71 28.79
C LEU A 210 -2.95 -7.72 27.67
N GLY A 211 -3.30 -8.95 28.02
CA GLY A 211 -3.68 -9.98 27.06
C GLY A 211 -5.15 -9.90 26.74
N SER A 212 -5.52 -10.21 25.51
CA SER A 212 -6.91 -10.25 25.09
C SER A 212 -7.14 -11.40 24.12
N ASN A 213 -8.29 -12.06 24.28
CA ASN A 213 -8.75 -13.10 23.33
C ASN A 213 -9.64 -12.51 22.20
N PHE A 214 -10.10 -11.25 22.33
CA PHE A 214 -11.10 -10.64 21.44
C PHE A 214 -10.59 -9.40 20.69
N SER A 215 -9.48 -8.83 21.14
CA SER A 215 -8.83 -7.68 20.50
C SER A 215 -7.32 -7.88 20.53
N PRO A 216 -6.54 -7.17 19.68
CA PRO A 216 -5.09 -7.20 19.78
C PRO A 216 -4.65 -6.83 21.20
N GLY A 217 -3.93 -7.72 21.87
CA GLY A 217 -3.30 -7.44 23.17
C GLY A 217 -2.18 -6.41 23.04
N THR A 218 -1.54 -6.07 24.16
CA THR A 218 -0.36 -5.19 24.15
C THR A 218 0.72 -5.79 23.24
N GLU A 219 1.19 -5.02 22.25
CA GLU A 219 2.33 -5.40 21.41
C GLU A 219 3.57 -5.57 22.28
N ILE A 220 4.20 -6.74 22.20
CA ILE A 220 5.40 -7.07 22.98
C ILE A 220 6.65 -6.76 22.14
N LEU A 221 6.75 -7.40 20.98
CA LEU A 221 7.89 -7.26 20.07
C LEU A 221 7.53 -7.74 18.66
N THR A 222 8.39 -7.40 17.70
CA THR A 222 8.30 -7.89 16.32
C THR A 222 9.55 -8.67 15.96
N VAL A 223 9.37 -9.89 15.45
CA VAL A 223 10.43 -10.73 14.87
C VAL A 223 10.38 -10.60 13.36
N ALA A 224 11.49 -10.27 12.72
CA ALA A 224 11.60 -10.08 11.28
C ALA A 224 12.74 -10.88 10.68
N ASP A 225 12.54 -11.40 9.48
CA ASP A 225 13.62 -11.97 8.68
C ASP A 225 14.27 -10.87 7.84
N LEU A 226 15.46 -10.44 8.24
CA LEU A 226 16.20 -9.38 7.56
C LEU A 226 17.01 -9.89 6.35
N SER A 227 16.95 -11.18 6.03
CA SER A 227 17.64 -11.74 4.86
C SER A 227 16.95 -11.39 3.56
N GLN A 228 15.64 -11.10 3.61
CA GLN A 228 14.83 -10.71 2.48
C GLN A 228 14.08 -9.41 2.81
N MET A 229 14.43 -8.37 2.07
CA MET A 229 13.85 -7.04 2.26
C MET A 229 13.12 -6.61 0.98
N GLU A 230 12.02 -5.91 1.14
CA GLU A 230 11.25 -5.32 0.06
C GLU A 230 11.02 -3.83 0.29
N ALA A 231 11.00 -3.07 -0.77
CA ALA A 231 10.50 -1.70 -0.75
C ALA A 231 9.00 -1.74 -1.00
N ARG A 232 8.21 -1.20 -0.07
CA ARG A 232 6.78 -0.96 -0.23
C ARG A 232 6.60 0.49 -0.59
N VAL A 233 6.24 0.73 -1.83
CA VAL A 233 6.12 2.08 -2.39
C VAL A 233 4.69 2.38 -2.81
N ASP A 234 4.29 3.63 -2.64
CA ASP A 234 2.97 4.13 -2.98
C ASP A 234 3.01 4.74 -4.39
N VAL A 235 2.44 4.06 -5.37
CA VAL A 235 2.36 4.48 -6.77
C VAL A 235 1.01 5.13 -7.04
N ASP A 236 0.99 6.25 -7.75
CA ASP A 236 -0.24 6.96 -8.15
C ASP A 236 -1.14 6.09 -9.04
N GLU A 237 -2.46 6.30 -8.99
CA GLU A 237 -3.47 5.58 -9.77
C GLU A 237 -3.22 5.64 -11.28
N ASN A 238 -2.71 6.76 -11.79
CA ASN A 238 -2.44 6.93 -13.22
C ASN A 238 -1.21 6.13 -13.67
N ASP A 239 -0.23 5.96 -12.79
CA ASP A 239 1.05 5.33 -13.09
C ASP A 239 1.06 3.82 -12.82
N VAL A 240 0.24 3.34 -11.86
CA VAL A 240 0.18 1.91 -11.51
C VAL A 240 -0.25 1.03 -12.68
N VAL A 241 -1.04 1.58 -13.60
CA VAL A 241 -1.49 0.87 -14.82
C VAL A 241 -0.32 0.50 -15.75
N LEU A 242 0.78 1.24 -15.65
CA LEU A 242 1.99 1.03 -16.46
C LEU A 242 2.93 -0.01 -15.83
N VAL A 243 2.80 -0.26 -14.53
CA VAL A 243 3.68 -1.17 -13.79
C VAL A 243 3.19 -2.61 -13.94
N SER A 244 4.13 -3.53 -14.17
CA SER A 244 3.86 -4.96 -14.28
C SER A 244 4.70 -5.76 -13.29
N VAL A 245 4.16 -6.90 -12.83
CA VAL A 245 4.92 -7.84 -11.99
C VAL A 245 6.09 -8.40 -12.81
N GLY A 246 7.29 -8.30 -12.24
CA GLY A 246 8.54 -8.70 -12.88
C GLY A 246 9.37 -7.54 -13.42
N ASP A 247 8.85 -6.31 -13.43
CA ASP A 247 9.58 -5.13 -13.86
C ASP A 247 10.81 -4.90 -12.97
N GLU A 248 11.91 -4.48 -13.62
CA GLU A 248 13.12 -4.08 -12.90
C GLU A 248 12.91 -2.75 -12.22
N ALA A 249 13.38 -2.65 -10.98
CA ALA A 249 13.34 -1.40 -10.25
C ALA A 249 14.72 -1.07 -9.64
N LYS A 250 15.01 0.21 -9.52
CA LYS A 250 16.12 0.77 -8.77
C LYS A 250 15.56 1.41 -7.52
N VAL A 251 16.02 0.95 -6.37
CA VAL A 251 15.60 1.47 -5.06
C VAL A 251 16.74 2.28 -4.47
N LYS A 252 16.50 3.54 -4.21
CA LYS A 252 17.39 4.45 -3.48
C LYS A 252 16.88 4.61 -2.07
N VAL A 253 17.76 4.41 -1.10
CA VAL A 253 17.40 4.54 0.32
C VAL A 253 18.07 5.80 0.85
N ASP A 254 17.28 6.72 1.41
CA ASP A 254 17.75 8.05 1.85
C ASP A 254 18.97 8.01 2.77
N ALA A 255 19.02 6.99 3.63
CA ALA A 255 20.12 6.82 4.57
C ALA A 255 21.48 6.48 3.91
N PHE A 256 21.49 6.06 2.64
CA PHE A 256 22.72 5.63 1.92
C PHE A 256 23.09 6.57 0.77
N GLY A 257 22.41 7.71 0.63
CA GLY A 257 22.68 8.70 -0.42
C GLY A 257 22.56 8.08 -1.83
N ASP A 258 23.62 8.14 -2.62
CA ASP A 258 23.61 7.72 -4.04
C ASP A 258 23.65 6.21 -4.29
N LYS A 259 23.63 5.38 -3.24
CA LYS A 259 23.67 3.93 -3.41
C LYS A 259 22.33 3.41 -3.90
N GLU A 260 22.33 2.84 -5.12
CA GLU A 260 21.17 2.19 -5.71
C GLU A 260 21.18 0.68 -5.42
N PHE A 261 20.03 0.17 -4.97
CA PHE A 261 19.78 -1.26 -4.83
C PHE A 261 18.93 -1.71 -6.02
N LYS A 262 19.27 -2.84 -6.60
CA LYS A 262 18.48 -3.46 -7.66
C LYS A 262 17.37 -4.29 -7.02
N GLY A 263 16.21 -4.29 -7.68
CA GLY A 263 15.09 -5.09 -7.24
C GLY A 263 14.13 -5.38 -8.39
N LYS A 264 13.11 -6.17 -8.07
CA LYS A 264 12.05 -6.53 -9.02
C LYS A 264 10.68 -6.37 -8.37
N VAL A 265 9.72 -5.92 -9.16
CA VAL A 265 8.32 -5.86 -8.72
C VAL A 265 7.80 -7.28 -8.53
N THR A 266 7.40 -7.62 -7.31
CA THR A 266 6.86 -8.93 -6.95
C THR A 266 5.34 -8.91 -6.83
N GLN A 267 4.79 -7.78 -6.40
CA GLN A 267 3.35 -7.65 -6.16
C GLN A 267 2.89 -6.22 -6.39
N ILE A 268 1.69 -6.09 -6.94
CA ILE A 268 0.96 -4.83 -7.07
C ILE A 268 -0.32 -4.99 -6.26
N GLY A 269 -0.60 -4.05 -5.35
CA GLY A 269 -1.80 -4.06 -4.52
C GLY A 269 -3.06 -3.88 -5.36
N ASN A 270 -4.09 -4.66 -5.07
CA ASN A 270 -5.39 -4.57 -5.77
C ASN A 270 -6.35 -3.57 -5.09
N SER A 271 -5.99 -3.06 -3.92
CA SER A 271 -6.78 -2.09 -3.17
C SER A 271 -6.04 -0.78 -3.09
N ALA A 272 -6.74 0.29 -3.43
CA ALA A 272 -6.22 1.64 -3.26
C ALA A 272 -6.09 1.99 -1.77
N VAL A 273 -5.03 2.69 -1.43
CA VAL A 273 -4.81 3.30 -0.12
C VAL A 273 -5.03 4.80 -0.29
N SER A 274 -6.19 5.29 0.16
CA SER A 274 -6.49 6.72 0.16
C SER A 274 -5.85 7.38 1.39
N LYS A 275 -5.02 8.37 1.16
CA LYS A 275 -4.51 9.27 2.21
C LYS A 275 -5.30 10.57 2.18
N GLY A 276 -5.72 11.06 3.34
CA GLY A 276 -6.49 12.31 3.44
C GLY A 276 -8.00 12.15 3.26
N LEU A 277 -8.58 11.04 3.70
CA LEU A 277 -10.04 10.80 3.62
C LEU A 277 -10.84 12.00 4.17
N GLY A 278 -11.63 12.64 3.30
CA GLY A 278 -12.49 13.77 3.66
C GLY A 278 -11.84 15.16 3.55
N THR A 279 -10.64 15.30 3.00
CA THR A 279 -10.02 16.57 2.62
C THR A 279 -10.08 16.78 1.11
N GLN A 280 -9.88 18.04 0.64
CA GLN A 280 -9.85 18.37 -0.79
C GLN A 280 -8.67 17.74 -1.56
N ASP A 281 -7.69 17.19 -0.84
CA ASP A 281 -6.47 16.59 -1.39
C ASP A 281 -6.45 15.07 -1.15
N GLU A 282 -7.52 14.37 -1.51
CA GLU A 282 -7.54 12.91 -1.48
C GLU A 282 -6.65 12.35 -2.60
N VAL A 283 -5.52 11.74 -2.23
CA VAL A 283 -4.60 11.08 -3.15
C VAL A 283 -4.83 9.58 -3.07
N VAL A 284 -5.10 8.98 -4.23
CA VAL A 284 -5.34 7.54 -4.39
C VAL A 284 -4.05 6.88 -4.87
N ASN A 285 -3.45 6.06 -4.01
CA ASN A 285 -2.21 5.33 -4.32
C ASN A 285 -2.42 3.83 -4.23
N PHE A 286 -1.61 3.08 -4.95
CA PHE A 286 -1.54 1.62 -4.88
C PHE A 286 -0.19 1.19 -4.32
N GLU A 287 -0.20 0.27 -3.35
CA GLU A 287 1.04 -0.29 -2.80
C GLU A 287 1.69 -1.23 -3.82
N VAL A 288 2.91 -0.92 -4.23
CA VAL A 288 3.75 -1.78 -5.07
C VAL A 288 4.90 -2.29 -4.23
N ARG A 289 5.17 -3.61 -4.32
CA ARG A 289 6.24 -4.27 -3.58
C ARG A 289 7.37 -4.63 -4.52
N VAL A 290 8.53 -4.13 -4.20
CA VAL A 290 9.77 -4.35 -4.94
C VAL A 290 10.73 -5.16 -4.07
N LEU A 291 10.97 -6.42 -4.41
CA LEU A 291 11.94 -7.27 -3.71
C LEU A 291 13.35 -6.80 -4.06
N ILE A 292 14.18 -6.59 -3.05
CA ILE A 292 15.58 -6.16 -3.20
C ILE A 292 16.45 -7.41 -3.36
N ASP A 293 17.26 -7.48 -4.43
CA ASP A 293 18.06 -8.66 -4.77
C ASP A 293 19.18 -8.94 -3.74
N ASP A 294 19.86 -7.90 -3.26
CA ASP A 294 20.89 -8.00 -2.23
C ASP A 294 20.75 -6.88 -1.20
N PRO A 295 19.92 -7.11 -0.15
CA PRO A 295 19.68 -6.08 0.86
C PRO A 295 20.89 -5.75 1.72
N GLY A 296 21.90 -6.65 1.78
CA GLY A 296 23.02 -6.50 2.69
C GLY A 296 22.59 -6.50 4.17
N LYS A 297 23.56 -6.30 5.09
CA LYS A 297 23.25 -6.25 6.54
C LYS A 297 22.91 -4.84 7.07
N GLN A 298 22.86 -3.84 6.20
CA GLN A 298 22.74 -2.43 6.60
C GLN A 298 21.33 -1.89 6.48
N LEU A 299 20.46 -2.50 5.67
CA LEU A 299 19.06 -2.10 5.54
C LEU A 299 18.28 -2.43 6.82
N ARG A 300 17.51 -1.45 7.29
CA ARG A 300 16.67 -1.63 8.48
C ARG A 300 15.20 -1.38 8.11
N PRO A 301 14.28 -2.12 8.72
CA PRO A 301 12.84 -1.85 8.57
C PRO A 301 12.50 -0.42 8.92
N GLY A 302 11.61 0.21 8.12
CA GLY A 302 11.14 1.57 8.33
C GLY A 302 11.98 2.67 7.67
N MET A 303 13.13 2.37 7.06
CA MET A 303 13.89 3.34 6.28
C MET A 303 13.07 3.84 5.09
N SER A 304 13.10 5.16 4.81
CA SER A 304 12.49 5.76 3.63
C SER A 304 13.30 5.43 2.38
N CYS A 305 12.60 5.25 1.28
CA CYS A 305 13.19 4.95 -0.01
C CYS A 305 12.36 5.49 -1.16
N ASP A 306 13.04 5.76 -2.28
CA ASP A 306 12.46 6.04 -3.58
C ASP A 306 12.72 4.84 -4.49
N ALA A 307 11.73 4.44 -5.27
CA ALA A 307 11.87 3.37 -6.24
C ALA A 307 11.53 3.88 -7.64
N ASP A 308 12.47 3.69 -8.55
CA ASP A 308 12.32 3.97 -9.97
C ASP A 308 12.06 2.65 -10.70
N VAL A 309 10.80 2.39 -11.03
CA VAL A 309 10.36 1.18 -11.73
C VAL A 309 10.43 1.40 -13.23
N LYS A 310 11.20 0.58 -13.93
CA LYS A 310 11.29 0.58 -15.40
C LYS A 310 10.12 -0.21 -15.96
N THR A 311 9.20 0.47 -16.63
CA THR A 311 7.99 -0.16 -17.17
C THR A 311 8.20 -0.62 -18.62
N GLU A 312 8.19 0.29 -19.58
CA GLU A 312 8.33 -0.03 -20.99
C GLU A 312 9.64 0.52 -21.56
N THR A 313 10.36 -0.28 -22.33
CA THR A 313 11.58 0.15 -23.03
C THR A 313 11.39 -0.05 -24.53
N LYS A 314 11.52 1.03 -25.30
CA LYS A 314 11.51 1.01 -26.76
C LYS A 314 12.86 1.43 -27.32
N ALA A 315 13.46 0.56 -28.12
CA ALA A 315 14.73 0.84 -28.77
C ALA A 315 14.52 1.45 -30.16
N ASN A 316 15.42 2.37 -30.53
CA ASN A 316 15.49 2.94 -31.88
C ASN A 316 14.22 3.72 -32.30
N VAL A 317 13.58 4.43 -31.35
CA VAL A 317 12.43 5.30 -31.58
C VAL A 317 12.87 6.75 -31.82
N LEU A 318 12.06 7.49 -32.58
CA LEU A 318 12.31 8.90 -32.86
C LEU A 318 12.04 9.70 -31.57
N ALA A 319 13.07 10.34 -31.03
CA ALA A 319 13.04 11.06 -29.77
C ALA A 319 13.19 12.55 -29.93
N VAL A 320 12.40 13.31 -29.20
CA VAL A 320 12.53 14.77 -29.08
C VAL A 320 12.56 15.17 -27.61
N PRO A 321 13.23 16.28 -27.24
CA PRO A 321 13.18 16.78 -25.89
C PRO A 321 11.73 17.07 -25.44
N ILE A 322 11.35 16.67 -24.23
CA ILE A 322 9.98 16.89 -23.70
C ILE A 322 9.60 18.37 -23.80
N GLN A 323 10.56 19.29 -23.56
CA GLN A 323 10.34 20.74 -23.62
C GLN A 323 9.93 21.25 -25.01
N SER A 324 10.16 20.46 -26.09
CA SER A 324 9.81 20.84 -27.47
C SER A 324 8.36 20.49 -27.82
N VAL A 325 7.69 19.68 -27.02
CA VAL A 325 6.28 19.29 -27.22
C VAL A 325 5.38 20.21 -26.41
N THR A 326 4.40 20.81 -27.05
CA THR A 326 3.42 21.67 -26.39
C THR A 326 1.99 21.32 -26.81
N ALA A 327 1.06 21.38 -25.87
CA ALA A 327 -0.35 21.18 -26.14
C ALA A 327 -1.01 22.51 -26.53
N ARG A 328 -1.61 22.59 -27.71
CA ARG A 328 -2.36 23.78 -28.16
C ARG A 328 -3.80 23.42 -28.47
N MET A 329 -4.71 24.29 -28.04
CA MET A 329 -6.11 24.25 -28.48
C MET A 329 -6.22 25.05 -29.79
N ASP A 330 -6.91 24.51 -30.79
CA ASP A 330 -7.31 25.28 -31.99
C ASP A 330 -8.28 26.39 -31.54
N LYS A 331 -7.75 27.57 -31.21
CA LYS A 331 -8.57 28.79 -31.13
C LYS A 331 -8.91 29.20 -32.56
N PRO A 332 -10.20 29.33 -32.92
CA PRO A 332 -10.55 30.02 -34.14
C PRO A 332 -9.98 31.45 -34.04
N MET A 333 -9.18 31.87 -35.02
CA MET A 333 -8.72 33.26 -35.14
C MET A 333 -9.95 34.18 -35.12
N MET A 334 -10.25 34.79 -33.97
CA MET A 334 -11.04 36.00 -33.99
C MET A 334 -10.18 37.07 -34.63
N LYS A 335 -10.56 37.49 -35.85
CA LYS A 335 -10.10 38.76 -36.42
C LYS A 335 -10.45 39.84 -35.41
N GLU A 336 -9.45 40.52 -34.90
CA GLU A 336 -9.62 41.78 -34.19
C GLU A 336 -10.35 42.73 -35.15
N ALA A 337 -11.65 42.96 -34.88
CA ALA A 337 -12.38 44.08 -35.43
C ALA A 337 -12.07 45.27 -34.52
N GLU A 338 -11.23 46.18 -34.99
CA GLU A 338 -11.15 47.54 -34.48
C GLU A 338 -12.54 48.18 -34.61
N GLY A 339 -13.08 48.63 -33.51
CA GLY A 339 -14.37 49.32 -33.48
C GLY A 339 -14.69 49.84 -32.09
N GLU A 340 -14.55 51.15 -31.98
CA GLU A 340 -14.80 52.00 -30.80
C GLU A 340 -16.09 51.74 -30.04
N GLY A 341 -15.99 51.85 -28.72
CA GLY A 341 -16.95 52.65 -27.92
C GLY A 341 -18.13 51.90 -27.32
N ASN A 342 -18.20 52.05 -26.00
CA ASN A 342 -19.38 52.09 -25.08
C ASN A 342 -19.88 50.79 -24.44
N ASP A 343 -19.63 50.86 -23.16
CA ASP A 343 -20.48 50.51 -21.98
C ASP A 343 -21.62 49.46 -22.10
N MET A 344 -21.60 48.69 -21.02
CA MET A 344 -22.72 48.02 -20.32
C MET A 344 -23.02 46.56 -20.66
N ALA A 345 -23.05 45.83 -19.55
CA ALA A 345 -23.74 44.60 -19.26
C ALA A 345 -23.04 43.27 -19.62
N ALA A 346 -22.46 42.73 -18.57
CA ALA A 346 -22.11 41.32 -18.47
C ALA A 346 -23.36 40.45 -18.68
N GLN A 347 -23.50 39.85 -19.85
CA GLN A 347 -24.41 38.71 -20.06
C GLN A 347 -23.57 37.41 -20.05
N GLU A 348 -23.85 36.59 -19.05
CA GLU A 348 -23.42 35.19 -19.02
C GLU A 348 -23.81 34.46 -20.30
N VAL A 349 -22.87 34.25 -21.17
CA VAL A 349 -23.04 33.34 -22.31
C VAL A 349 -22.81 31.92 -21.81
N LYS A 350 -23.90 31.19 -21.52
CA LYS A 350 -23.87 29.74 -21.35
C LYS A 350 -23.25 29.09 -22.56
N PRO A 351 -22.24 28.20 -22.42
CA PRO A 351 -21.67 27.47 -23.55
C PRO A 351 -22.71 26.48 -24.08
N LYS A 352 -23.18 26.69 -25.29
CA LYS A 352 -23.90 25.69 -26.08
C LYS A 352 -22.97 24.51 -26.33
N ASN A 353 -23.50 23.29 -26.13
CA ASN A 353 -22.93 22.00 -26.47
C ASN A 353 -21.98 22.05 -27.68
N GLY A 354 -20.68 22.04 -27.43
CA GLY A 354 -19.65 21.83 -28.43
C GLY A 354 -18.67 20.82 -27.87
N LYS A 355 -18.39 19.75 -28.63
CA LYS A 355 -17.38 18.75 -28.35
C LYS A 355 -16.14 19.46 -27.82
N ALA A 356 -15.70 19.10 -26.63
CA ALA A 356 -14.44 19.60 -26.07
C ALA A 356 -13.34 19.37 -27.11
N ASN A 357 -12.79 20.46 -27.66
CA ASN A 357 -11.62 20.40 -28.55
C ASN A 357 -10.49 19.83 -27.71
N LYS A 358 -10.14 18.56 -27.94
CA LYS A 358 -8.94 17.97 -27.35
C LYS A 358 -7.75 18.81 -27.76
N ALA A 359 -6.95 19.21 -26.79
CA ALA A 359 -5.67 19.86 -27.06
C ALA A 359 -4.83 18.94 -27.95
N LYS A 360 -4.26 19.51 -29.03
CA LYS A 360 -3.38 18.79 -29.94
C LYS A 360 -1.94 18.99 -29.51
N GLU A 361 -1.19 17.92 -29.48
CA GLU A 361 0.24 17.95 -29.22
C GLU A 361 0.97 18.38 -30.48
N VAL A 362 1.81 19.39 -30.36
CA VAL A 362 2.52 19.98 -31.48
C VAL A 362 3.99 20.20 -31.15
N VAL A 363 4.82 20.11 -32.19
CA VAL A 363 6.25 20.42 -32.16
C VAL A 363 6.54 21.50 -33.20
N PHE A 364 7.44 22.42 -32.89
CA PHE A 364 7.91 23.43 -33.84
C PHE A 364 9.20 22.95 -34.53
N ILE A 365 9.14 22.76 -35.84
CA ILE A 365 10.32 22.43 -36.64
C ILE A 365 10.82 23.69 -37.35
N THR A 366 12.15 23.88 -37.40
CA THR A 366 12.78 24.97 -38.12
C THR A 366 13.07 24.52 -39.54
N LYS A 367 12.46 25.20 -40.53
CA LYS A 367 12.74 25.04 -41.94
C LYS A 367 12.90 26.43 -42.58
N ASP A 368 13.99 26.66 -43.31
CA ASP A 368 14.29 27.92 -43.97
C ASP A 368 14.21 29.16 -43.05
N ASN A 369 14.78 29.04 -41.84
CA ASN A 369 14.78 30.08 -40.79
C ASN A 369 13.37 30.47 -40.28
N LYS A 370 12.35 29.67 -40.57
CA LYS A 370 10.98 29.87 -40.08
C LYS A 370 10.51 28.66 -39.23
N ALA A 371 9.87 28.94 -38.10
CA ALA A 371 9.29 27.90 -37.28
C ALA A 371 7.95 27.44 -37.87
N LYS A 372 7.84 26.15 -38.17
CA LYS A 372 6.59 25.52 -38.63
C LYS A 372 6.03 24.61 -37.52
N MET A 373 4.80 24.84 -37.15
CA MET A 373 4.05 23.98 -36.23
C MET A 373 3.64 22.68 -36.92
N VAL A 374 3.95 21.55 -36.34
CA VAL A 374 3.57 20.22 -36.82
C VAL A 374 2.86 19.48 -35.72
N GLU A 375 1.68 18.94 -36.04
CA GLU A 375 0.92 18.07 -35.11
C GLU A 375 1.61 16.72 -35.06
N VAL A 376 1.85 16.24 -33.83
CA VAL A 376 2.53 14.98 -33.54
C VAL A 376 1.69 14.12 -32.65
N LYS A 377 1.91 12.81 -32.71
CA LYS A 377 1.39 11.87 -31.75
C LYS A 377 2.57 11.34 -30.93
N THR A 378 2.52 11.58 -29.64
CA THR A 378 3.56 11.15 -28.71
C THR A 378 3.35 9.71 -28.25
N GLY A 379 4.39 9.11 -27.71
CA GLY A 379 4.40 7.77 -27.13
C GLY A 379 4.95 7.77 -25.71
N ILE A 380 5.86 6.82 -25.40
CA ILE A 380 6.52 6.75 -24.10
C ILE A 380 7.51 7.90 -23.92
N SER A 381 7.73 8.30 -22.67
CA SER A 381 8.70 9.34 -22.32
C SER A 381 9.63 8.86 -21.20
N ASP A 382 10.84 9.41 -21.18
CA ASP A 382 11.73 9.39 -20.03
C ASP A 382 11.85 10.80 -19.43
N ASP A 383 12.75 11.04 -18.50
CA ASP A 383 12.95 12.34 -17.83
C ASP A 383 13.34 13.49 -18.79
N THR A 384 13.82 13.19 -20.00
CA THR A 384 14.41 14.18 -20.91
C THR A 384 13.76 14.16 -22.28
N TYR A 385 13.40 12.98 -22.79
CA TYR A 385 12.94 12.76 -24.15
C TYR A 385 11.58 12.09 -24.20
N ILE A 386 10.81 12.38 -25.24
CA ILE A 386 9.53 11.78 -25.56
C ILE A 386 9.56 11.16 -26.96
N GLU A 387 8.99 9.96 -27.09
CA GLU A 387 8.82 9.28 -28.37
C GLU A 387 7.83 10.03 -29.27
N ILE A 388 8.15 10.17 -30.52
CA ILE A 388 7.21 10.62 -31.58
C ILE A 388 6.81 9.41 -32.42
N GLN A 389 5.55 8.98 -32.30
CA GLN A 389 5.01 7.86 -33.08
C GLN A 389 4.64 8.25 -34.53
N SER A 390 4.18 9.48 -34.72
CA SER A 390 3.80 10.00 -36.03
C SER A 390 3.82 11.54 -36.07
N GLY A 391 3.98 12.12 -37.29
CA GLY A 391 3.95 13.56 -37.49
C GLY A 391 5.31 14.17 -37.91
N LEU A 392 6.43 13.55 -37.57
CA LEU A 392 7.77 13.94 -38.07
C LEU A 392 8.26 12.90 -39.08
N ASN A 393 8.66 13.38 -40.28
CA ASN A 393 9.27 12.58 -41.35
C ASN A 393 10.77 12.87 -41.44
#